data_7e4f171fc6cfbed5dabeb60e4becbb78
#
_entry.id   7e4f171fc6cfbed5dabeb60e4becbb78
#
_cell.length_a   1.000
_cell.length_b   1.000
_cell.length_c   1.000
_cell.angle_alpha   90.00
_cell.angle_beta   90.00
_cell.angle_gamma   90.00
#
_symmetry.space_group_name_H-M   'P 1'
#
loop_
_entity.id
_entity.type
_entity.pdbx_description
1 polymer ?
#
loop_
_entity_poly.entity_id
_entity_poly.type
_entity_poly.pdbx_seq_one_letter_code
_entity_poly.pdbx_strand_id
1 'polypeptide(L)'
;MLQEADFGMRDRIFYELARDLSSSLEVDVVLERVMDRVISLMKACRGFIVLVDATGIMSVQMSGGDADPEKSKEFLGSRTVIEHVVRSGNAVVSTDASLDDRFKGQQSVILQNLRSIIAVPLVTKGSVIGAVYVDNPFRASVFAEKDKEFLQAIADLAAIAIDNARQYQRSEFLRQLFELYVNKQVTDYVLARSDRETKFLPGERRQVTMLNSDIAGFSALSQSMEAEELVRFLNDYFSRMIDAVLEHGGNIDKFQGDGMLVVFGAPNPLIDHAPRALAAARAMIKEIDGLNHELAEMGKPEISVGIGLDTGDVVAGHVGSERRLEFTLIGVPVNNSSYLSKVRPAKVLMSATTRNSLPADVEVIDYEPLVLKGTTEKQPIYQLTSGQ
;
A
#
# COMPACT_ATOMS: atom_id res chain seq x y z
N MET A 1 -2.88 -11.20 53.91
CA MET A 1 -1.53 -11.52 53.40
C MET A 1 -1.55 -12.45 52.16
N LEU A 2 -2.20 -13.62 52.17
CA LEU A 2 -2.24 -14.47 50.95
C LEU A 2 -3.10 -13.87 49.84
N GLN A 3 -4.19 -13.18 50.13
CA GLN A 3 -5.04 -12.51 49.11
C GLN A 3 -4.39 -11.24 48.52
N GLU A 4 -3.63 -10.48 49.29
CA GLU A 4 -2.92 -9.27 48.82
C GLU A 4 -1.72 -9.63 47.92
N ALA A 5 -1.04 -10.76 48.18
CA ALA A 5 0.06 -11.24 47.33
C ALA A 5 -0.44 -11.77 46.00
N ASP A 6 -1.65 -12.36 45.95
CA ASP A 6 -2.29 -12.85 44.70
C ASP A 6 -2.80 -11.69 43.82
N PHE A 7 -3.30 -10.60 44.48
CA PHE A 7 -3.74 -9.38 43.81
C PHE A 7 -2.59 -8.67 43.06
N GLY A 8 -1.47 -8.49 43.74
CA GLY A 8 -0.29 -7.85 43.15
C GLY A 8 0.38 -8.66 42.04
N MET A 9 0.24 -10.00 42.06
CA MET A 9 0.74 -10.87 41.00
C MET A 9 -0.14 -10.79 39.75
N ARG A 10 -1.46 -10.71 39.89
CA ARG A 10 -2.39 -10.55 38.75
C ARG A 10 -2.21 -9.19 38.09
N ASP A 11 -2.11 -8.12 38.81
CA ASP A 11 -1.88 -6.77 38.27
C ASP A 11 -0.59 -6.70 37.46
N ARG A 12 0.46 -7.35 37.93
CA ARG A 12 1.73 -7.43 37.22
C ARG A 12 1.60 -8.22 35.91
N ILE A 13 0.89 -9.34 35.91
CA ILE A 13 0.62 -10.13 34.71
C ILE A 13 -0.14 -9.30 33.68
N PHE A 14 -1.18 -8.57 34.09
CA PHE A 14 -1.95 -7.70 33.20
C PHE A 14 -1.12 -6.56 32.62
N TYR A 15 -0.27 -5.95 33.45
CA TYR A 15 0.63 -4.88 32.97
C TYR A 15 1.64 -5.41 31.92
N GLU A 16 2.27 -6.53 32.21
CA GLU A 16 3.20 -7.18 31.28
C GLU A 16 2.49 -7.59 29.98
N LEU A 17 1.30 -8.17 30.08
CA LEU A 17 0.48 -8.56 28.93
C LEU A 17 0.09 -7.34 28.08
N ALA A 18 -0.41 -6.28 28.68
CA ALA A 18 -0.79 -5.06 27.99
C ALA A 18 0.40 -4.45 27.25
N ARG A 19 1.59 -4.43 27.89
CA ARG A 19 2.81 -3.95 27.25
C ARG A 19 3.25 -4.84 26.09
N ASP A 20 3.24 -6.16 26.26
CA ASP A 20 3.63 -7.12 25.24
C ASP A 20 2.72 -7.05 24.03
N LEU A 21 1.40 -6.98 24.23
CA LEU A 21 0.41 -6.91 23.15
C LEU A 21 0.45 -5.57 22.42
N SER A 22 0.72 -4.47 23.14
CA SER A 22 0.82 -3.13 22.53
C SER A 22 2.14 -2.89 21.78
N SER A 23 3.11 -3.80 21.88
CA SER A 23 4.43 -3.64 21.27
C SER A 23 4.49 -4.06 19.79
N SER A 24 3.44 -4.67 19.24
CA SER A 24 3.36 -5.08 17.83
C SER A 24 2.14 -4.49 17.15
N LEU A 25 2.32 -4.11 15.90
CA LEU A 25 1.26 -3.67 14.98
C LEU A 25 0.93 -4.73 13.91
N GLU A 26 1.55 -5.90 14.01
CA GLU A 26 1.26 -7.04 13.14
C GLU A 26 0.23 -7.96 13.82
N VAL A 27 -0.90 -8.17 13.14
CA VAL A 27 -2.02 -8.96 13.70
C VAL A 27 -1.59 -10.37 14.06
N ASP A 28 -0.83 -11.04 13.21
CA ASP A 28 -0.40 -12.42 13.44
C ASP A 28 0.50 -12.55 14.67
N VAL A 29 1.42 -11.60 14.87
CA VAL A 29 2.28 -11.53 16.06
C VAL A 29 1.47 -11.28 17.34
N VAL A 30 0.44 -10.42 17.26
CA VAL A 30 -0.46 -10.18 18.39
C VAL A 30 -1.24 -11.44 18.73
N LEU A 31 -1.80 -12.13 17.73
CA LEU A 31 -2.56 -13.37 17.92
C LEU A 31 -1.70 -14.48 18.52
N GLU A 32 -0.47 -14.66 18.06
CA GLU A 32 0.48 -15.63 18.59
C GLU A 32 0.75 -15.37 20.08
N ARG A 33 1.10 -14.13 20.42
CA ARG A 33 1.37 -13.74 21.81
C ARG A 33 0.16 -13.93 22.74
N VAL A 34 -1.04 -13.57 22.25
CA VAL A 34 -2.28 -13.81 23.00
C VAL A 34 -2.47 -15.30 23.26
N MET A 35 -2.31 -16.12 22.23
CA MET A 35 -2.51 -17.57 22.36
C MET A 35 -1.51 -18.21 23.32
N ASP A 36 -0.22 -17.89 23.20
CA ASP A 36 0.82 -18.39 24.08
C ASP A 36 0.54 -18.03 25.55
N ARG A 37 0.12 -16.79 25.80
CA ARG A 37 -0.24 -16.34 27.14
C ARG A 37 -1.48 -17.04 27.68
N VAL A 38 -2.51 -17.19 26.85
CA VAL A 38 -3.75 -17.89 27.20
C VAL A 38 -3.45 -19.35 27.57
N ILE A 39 -2.74 -20.08 26.73
CA ILE A 39 -2.38 -21.49 27.00
C ILE A 39 -1.57 -21.60 28.29
N SER A 40 -0.53 -20.79 28.46
CA SER A 40 0.34 -20.81 29.63
C SER A 40 -0.40 -20.49 30.93
N LEU A 41 -1.18 -19.39 30.96
CA LEU A 41 -1.87 -18.89 32.14
C LEU A 41 -3.08 -19.75 32.54
N MET A 42 -3.83 -20.25 31.54
CA MET A 42 -5.00 -21.11 31.75
C MET A 42 -4.64 -22.56 31.95
N LYS A 43 -3.38 -22.97 31.68
CA LYS A 43 -2.96 -24.38 31.64
C LYS A 43 -3.89 -25.23 30.77
N ALA A 44 -4.31 -24.66 29.65
CA ALA A 44 -5.22 -25.30 28.72
C ALA A 44 -4.46 -26.31 27.84
N CYS A 45 -5.12 -27.41 27.45
CA CYS A 45 -4.53 -28.34 26.48
C CYS A 45 -4.56 -27.77 25.08
N ARG A 46 -5.66 -27.12 24.72
CA ARG A 46 -5.84 -26.49 23.40
C ARG A 46 -6.47 -25.11 23.54
N GLY A 47 -6.10 -24.22 22.61
CA GLY A 47 -6.70 -22.90 22.51
C GLY A 47 -6.89 -22.49 21.05
N PHE A 48 -7.90 -21.67 20.82
CA PHE A 48 -8.21 -21.12 19.49
C PHE A 48 -8.64 -19.68 19.61
N ILE A 49 -8.16 -18.85 18.69
CA ILE A 49 -8.69 -17.51 18.46
C ILE A 49 -9.44 -17.54 17.13
N VAL A 50 -10.72 -17.25 17.20
CA VAL A 50 -11.61 -17.14 16.05
C VAL A 50 -11.99 -15.69 15.88
N LEU A 51 -11.79 -15.15 14.68
CA LEU A 51 -12.21 -13.80 14.35
C LEU A 51 -13.38 -13.82 13.37
N VAL A 52 -14.18 -12.77 13.44
CA VAL A 52 -15.34 -12.55 12.56
C VAL A 52 -14.98 -11.45 11.59
N ASP A 53 -15.24 -11.68 10.31
CA ASP A 53 -15.08 -10.66 9.27
C ASP A 53 -16.32 -9.75 9.14
N ALA A 54 -16.23 -8.75 8.26
CA ALA A 54 -17.31 -7.79 8.02
C ALA A 54 -18.59 -8.44 7.44
N THR A 55 -18.49 -9.65 6.89
CA THR A 55 -19.62 -10.43 6.34
C THR A 55 -20.25 -11.38 7.37
N GLY A 56 -19.66 -11.47 8.57
CA GLY A 56 -20.10 -12.37 9.64
C GLY A 56 -19.50 -13.78 9.54
N ILE A 57 -18.54 -14.00 8.64
CA ILE A 57 -17.87 -15.29 8.51
C ILE A 57 -16.81 -15.42 9.60
N MET A 58 -16.87 -16.54 10.32
CA MET A 58 -15.92 -16.90 11.36
C MET A 58 -14.77 -17.73 10.77
N SER A 59 -13.54 -17.34 11.11
CA SER A 59 -12.33 -18.07 10.71
C SER A 59 -11.38 -18.24 11.89
N VAL A 60 -10.77 -19.43 11.99
CA VAL A 60 -9.68 -19.67 12.95
C VAL A 60 -8.45 -18.93 12.48
N GLN A 61 -7.95 -18.05 13.32
CA GLN A 61 -6.75 -17.27 13.02
C GLN A 61 -5.50 -17.83 13.70
N MET A 62 -5.69 -18.40 14.91
CA MET A 62 -4.59 -18.95 15.70
C MET A 62 -5.06 -20.16 16.49
N SER A 63 -4.18 -21.16 16.62
CA SER A 63 -4.35 -22.30 17.51
C SER A 63 -3.08 -22.48 18.36
N GLY A 64 -3.20 -23.08 19.53
CA GLY A 64 -2.07 -23.31 20.44
C GLY A 64 -2.27 -24.53 21.35
N GLY A 65 -1.21 -24.89 22.08
CA GLY A 65 -1.17 -26.08 22.93
C GLY A 65 -0.95 -27.36 22.11
N ASP A 66 -1.65 -28.43 22.49
CA ASP A 66 -1.59 -29.75 21.81
C ASP A 66 -2.36 -29.76 20.46
N ALA A 67 -2.75 -28.61 19.94
CA ALA A 67 -3.33 -28.50 18.61
C ALA A 67 -2.24 -28.75 17.55
N ASP A 68 -2.51 -29.69 16.62
CA ASP A 68 -1.60 -30.06 15.54
C ASP A 68 -1.26 -28.83 14.66
N PRO A 69 0.02 -28.38 14.57
CA PRO A 69 0.40 -27.22 13.80
C PRO A 69 0.07 -27.34 12.30
N GLU A 70 0.11 -28.55 11.73
CA GLU A 70 -0.23 -28.79 10.33
C GLU A 70 -1.74 -28.68 10.06
N LYS A 71 -2.55 -28.86 11.11
CA LYS A 71 -4.00 -28.68 11.11
C LYS A 71 -4.44 -27.39 11.79
N SER A 72 -3.56 -26.44 11.97
CA SER A 72 -3.80 -25.20 12.72
C SER A 72 -5.00 -24.37 12.22
N LYS A 73 -5.43 -24.58 10.97
CA LYS A 73 -6.64 -23.97 10.39
C LYS A 73 -7.90 -24.81 10.57
N GLU A 74 -7.76 -26.07 11.06
CA GLU A 74 -8.89 -26.93 11.32
C GLU A 74 -9.33 -26.74 12.79
N PHE A 75 -10.54 -26.22 12.96
CA PHE A 75 -11.07 -26.01 14.30
C PHE A 75 -11.46 -27.33 14.97
N LEU A 76 -10.67 -27.76 15.94
CA LEU A 76 -10.88 -28.97 16.72
C LEU A 76 -11.69 -28.74 18.02
N GLY A 77 -12.30 -27.56 18.19
CA GLY A 77 -13.15 -27.20 19.34
C GLY A 77 -14.65 -27.28 19.04
N SER A 78 -15.46 -26.78 19.95
CA SER A 78 -16.91 -26.72 19.75
C SER A 78 -17.33 -25.48 18.96
N ARG A 79 -17.63 -25.67 17.68
CA ARG A 79 -18.13 -24.59 16.82
C ARG A 79 -19.42 -23.97 17.38
N THR A 80 -20.31 -24.80 17.94
CA THR A 80 -21.56 -24.34 18.56
C THR A 80 -21.33 -23.40 19.73
N VAL A 81 -20.31 -23.66 20.56
CA VAL A 81 -19.95 -22.78 21.68
C VAL A 81 -19.43 -21.43 21.18
N ILE A 82 -18.56 -21.43 20.17
CA ILE A 82 -18.04 -20.18 19.58
C ILE A 82 -19.17 -19.38 18.94
N GLU A 83 -20.04 -20.02 18.13
CA GLU A 83 -21.19 -19.34 17.53
C GLU A 83 -22.09 -18.73 18.57
N HIS A 84 -22.32 -19.41 19.69
CA HIS A 84 -23.08 -18.87 20.80
C HIS A 84 -22.41 -17.65 21.42
N VAL A 85 -21.12 -17.71 21.72
CA VAL A 85 -20.35 -16.60 22.30
C VAL A 85 -20.34 -15.38 21.37
N VAL A 86 -20.09 -15.61 20.10
CA VAL A 86 -20.04 -14.52 19.10
C VAL A 86 -21.40 -13.83 18.94
N ARG A 87 -22.49 -14.62 18.90
CA ARG A 87 -23.86 -14.07 18.72
C ARG A 87 -24.41 -13.40 19.97
N SER A 88 -24.16 -14.01 21.16
CA SER A 88 -24.71 -13.48 22.41
C SER A 88 -23.85 -12.40 23.06
N GLY A 89 -22.56 -12.34 22.72
CA GLY A 89 -21.58 -11.51 23.41
C GLY A 89 -21.29 -11.95 24.85
N ASN A 90 -21.76 -13.15 25.24
CA ASN A 90 -21.63 -13.66 26.60
C ASN A 90 -20.60 -14.78 26.65
N ALA A 91 -19.73 -14.73 27.65
CA ALA A 91 -18.78 -15.78 27.93
C ALA A 91 -19.47 -17.08 28.38
N VAL A 92 -18.89 -18.21 28.02
CA VAL A 92 -19.35 -19.55 28.39
C VAL A 92 -18.25 -20.26 29.17
N VAL A 93 -18.62 -20.88 30.30
CA VAL A 93 -17.82 -21.88 30.99
C VAL A 93 -18.64 -23.15 31.11
N SER A 94 -17.99 -24.30 30.87
CA SER A 94 -18.57 -25.60 31.12
C SER A 94 -17.53 -26.47 31.82
N THR A 95 -17.87 -26.97 32.99
CA THR A 95 -17.01 -27.84 33.79
C THR A 95 -16.97 -29.27 33.23
N ASP A 96 -18.07 -29.73 32.63
CA ASP A 96 -18.15 -30.95 31.81
C ASP A 96 -19.15 -30.75 30.67
N ALA A 97 -18.65 -30.50 29.47
CA ALA A 97 -19.46 -30.21 28.28
C ALA A 97 -20.32 -31.41 27.83
N SER A 98 -19.92 -32.63 28.20
CA SER A 98 -20.69 -33.85 27.89
C SER A 98 -21.96 -33.95 28.73
N LEU A 99 -22.02 -33.33 29.91
CA LEU A 99 -23.14 -33.29 30.83
C LEU A 99 -23.90 -31.99 30.81
N ASP A 100 -23.38 -30.96 30.20
CA ASP A 100 -23.95 -29.60 30.15
C ASP A 100 -25.17 -29.60 29.22
N ASP A 101 -26.35 -29.29 29.74
CA ASP A 101 -27.60 -29.32 28.97
C ASP A 101 -27.61 -28.32 27.78
N ARG A 102 -26.77 -27.27 27.82
CA ARG A 102 -26.58 -26.30 26.73
C ARG A 102 -25.88 -26.91 25.51
N PHE A 103 -25.04 -27.94 25.75
CA PHE A 103 -24.14 -28.52 24.72
C PHE A 103 -24.29 -30.01 24.59
N LYS A 104 -25.03 -30.66 25.48
CA LYS A 104 -25.34 -32.10 25.47
C LYS A 104 -26.01 -32.50 24.16
N GLY A 105 -25.43 -33.48 23.50
CA GLY A 105 -25.90 -33.99 22.22
C GLY A 105 -25.38 -33.24 20.99
N GLN A 106 -24.60 -32.14 21.15
CA GLN A 106 -23.94 -31.50 20.03
C GLN A 106 -22.84 -32.40 19.43
N GLN A 107 -22.88 -32.56 18.12
CA GLN A 107 -21.99 -33.47 17.41
C GLN A 107 -20.50 -33.10 17.62
N SER A 108 -20.16 -31.82 17.67
CA SER A 108 -18.80 -31.33 17.94
C SER A 108 -18.29 -31.66 19.34
N VAL A 109 -19.17 -31.68 20.36
CA VAL A 109 -18.82 -32.05 21.74
C VAL A 109 -18.55 -33.53 21.87
N ILE A 110 -19.41 -34.36 21.23
CA ILE A 110 -19.33 -35.83 21.27
C ILE A 110 -18.09 -36.32 20.49
N LEU A 111 -17.95 -35.88 19.24
CA LEU A 111 -16.87 -36.35 18.34
C LEU A 111 -15.48 -35.97 18.84
N GLN A 112 -15.36 -34.85 19.52
CA GLN A 112 -14.07 -34.38 20.02
C GLN A 112 -13.83 -34.65 21.51
N ASN A 113 -14.75 -35.39 22.16
CA ASN A 113 -14.68 -35.79 23.57
C ASN A 113 -14.40 -34.62 24.52
N LEU A 114 -15.06 -33.47 24.28
CA LEU A 114 -14.81 -32.24 25.02
C LEU A 114 -15.32 -32.37 26.46
N ARG A 115 -14.46 -32.04 27.44
CA ARG A 115 -14.78 -32.09 28.85
C ARG A 115 -14.91 -30.71 29.45
N SER A 116 -13.82 -30.02 29.69
CA SER A 116 -13.87 -28.69 30.30
C SER A 116 -13.60 -27.61 29.24
N ILE A 117 -14.46 -26.59 29.16
CA ILE A 117 -14.42 -25.56 28.12
C ILE A 117 -14.58 -24.18 28.76
N ILE A 118 -13.82 -23.21 28.27
CA ILE A 118 -14.13 -21.78 28.41
C ILE A 118 -14.07 -21.14 27.03
N ALA A 119 -15.05 -20.31 26.73
CA ALA A 119 -15.02 -19.41 25.58
C ALA A 119 -15.49 -18.02 25.98
N VAL A 120 -14.75 -17.01 25.58
CA VAL A 120 -15.04 -15.61 25.89
C VAL A 120 -15.04 -14.77 24.63
N PRO A 121 -15.91 -13.74 24.52
CA PRO A 121 -15.94 -12.86 23.36
C PRO A 121 -14.73 -11.92 23.38
N LEU A 122 -14.23 -11.61 22.19
CA LEU A 122 -13.34 -10.48 21.93
C LEU A 122 -14.21 -9.28 21.58
N VAL A 123 -14.29 -8.32 22.49
CA VAL A 123 -15.17 -7.14 22.34
C VAL A 123 -14.35 -5.87 22.23
N THR A 124 -14.61 -5.09 21.20
CA THR A 124 -14.04 -3.74 21.06
C THR A 124 -15.09 -2.78 20.55
N LYS A 125 -15.15 -1.56 21.09
CA LYS A 125 -16.10 -0.50 20.70
C LYS A 125 -17.56 -0.97 20.71
N GLY A 126 -17.93 -1.88 21.62
CA GLY A 126 -19.28 -2.44 21.72
C GLY A 126 -19.64 -3.51 20.70
N SER A 127 -18.69 -3.95 19.88
CA SER A 127 -18.89 -4.99 18.86
C SER A 127 -18.03 -6.22 19.18
N VAL A 128 -18.62 -7.41 18.98
CA VAL A 128 -17.88 -8.67 19.06
C VAL A 128 -17.10 -8.88 17.76
N ILE A 129 -15.77 -8.91 17.85
CA ILE A 129 -14.87 -9.12 16.71
C ILE A 129 -14.39 -10.57 16.59
N GLY A 130 -14.75 -11.42 17.57
CA GLY A 130 -14.33 -12.81 17.62
C GLY A 130 -14.53 -13.43 18.98
N ALA A 131 -13.85 -14.55 19.21
CA ALA A 131 -13.83 -15.25 20.49
C ALA A 131 -12.47 -15.90 20.75
N VAL A 132 -12.10 -15.99 22.03
CA VAL A 132 -11.03 -16.86 22.52
C VAL A 132 -11.69 -18.09 23.14
N TYR A 133 -11.25 -19.26 22.70
CA TYR A 133 -11.74 -20.54 23.13
C TYR A 133 -10.58 -21.38 23.66
N VAL A 134 -10.75 -22.02 24.82
CA VAL A 134 -9.81 -23.01 25.37
C VAL A 134 -10.57 -24.21 25.87
N ASP A 135 -9.96 -25.38 25.75
CA ASP A 135 -10.53 -26.63 26.25
C ASP A 135 -9.49 -27.58 26.86
N ASN A 136 -10.05 -28.54 27.59
CA ASN A 136 -9.34 -29.76 28.03
C ASN A 136 -10.22 -30.97 27.68
N PRO A 137 -9.80 -31.79 26.71
CA PRO A 137 -10.56 -32.97 26.30
C PRO A 137 -10.41 -34.15 27.25
N PHE A 138 -9.42 -34.13 28.16
CA PHE A 138 -9.08 -35.27 29.01
C PHE A 138 -9.68 -35.19 30.41
N ARG A 139 -9.86 -33.98 30.94
CA ARG A 139 -10.27 -33.76 32.33
C ARG A 139 -11.46 -32.80 32.39
N ALA A 140 -12.47 -33.22 33.20
CA ALA A 140 -13.54 -32.34 33.59
C ALA A 140 -13.09 -31.41 34.73
N SER A 141 -13.80 -30.32 34.97
CA SER A 141 -13.59 -29.39 36.09
C SER A 141 -12.19 -28.75 36.13
N VAL A 142 -11.53 -28.63 34.97
CA VAL A 142 -10.25 -27.93 34.86
C VAL A 142 -10.47 -26.42 35.01
N PHE A 143 -11.58 -25.92 34.41
CA PHE A 143 -11.93 -24.52 34.41
C PHE A 143 -13.16 -24.26 35.29
N ALA A 144 -13.15 -23.11 35.96
CA ALA A 144 -14.21 -22.63 36.84
C ALA A 144 -14.62 -21.20 36.51
N GLU A 145 -15.64 -20.67 37.16
CA GLU A 145 -16.16 -19.29 36.90
C GLU A 145 -15.08 -18.21 37.08
N LYS A 146 -14.20 -18.35 38.07
CA LYS A 146 -13.07 -17.41 38.28
C LYS A 146 -12.08 -17.37 37.10
N ASP A 147 -11.94 -18.50 36.37
CA ASP A 147 -11.04 -18.59 35.23
C ASP A 147 -11.67 -17.93 33.99
N LYS A 148 -13.02 -17.92 33.91
CA LYS A 148 -13.77 -17.18 32.90
C LYS A 148 -13.52 -15.67 33.02
N GLU A 149 -13.63 -15.12 34.24
CA GLU A 149 -13.35 -13.69 34.50
C GLU A 149 -11.92 -13.31 34.11
N PHE A 150 -10.97 -14.18 34.46
CA PHE A 150 -9.56 -13.97 34.13
C PHE A 150 -9.30 -14.04 32.60
N LEU A 151 -9.85 -15.04 31.92
CA LEU A 151 -9.73 -15.15 30.46
C LEU A 151 -10.43 -13.97 29.74
N GLN A 152 -11.60 -13.51 30.26
CA GLN A 152 -12.29 -12.35 29.72
C GLN A 152 -11.42 -11.09 29.77
N ALA A 153 -10.74 -10.85 30.91
CA ALA A 153 -9.85 -9.70 31.03
C ALA A 153 -8.65 -9.77 30.05
N ILE A 154 -8.12 -10.97 29.79
CA ILE A 154 -7.10 -11.15 28.74
C ILE A 154 -7.70 -10.88 27.36
N ALA A 155 -8.90 -11.39 27.09
CA ALA A 155 -9.59 -11.23 25.80
C ALA A 155 -9.92 -9.74 25.51
N ASP A 156 -10.27 -8.97 26.56
CA ASP A 156 -10.54 -7.54 26.42
C ASP A 156 -9.28 -6.75 26.00
N LEU A 157 -8.12 -7.07 26.60
CA LEU A 157 -6.84 -6.48 26.18
C LEU A 157 -6.45 -6.94 24.77
N ALA A 158 -6.65 -8.22 24.48
CA ALA A 158 -6.38 -8.78 23.18
C ALA A 158 -7.25 -8.16 22.08
N ALA A 159 -8.54 -7.95 22.36
CA ALA A 159 -9.46 -7.32 21.41
C ALA A 159 -9.01 -5.91 21.02
N ILE A 160 -8.55 -5.12 22.00
CA ILE A 160 -7.99 -3.78 21.75
C ILE A 160 -6.73 -3.85 20.89
N ALA A 161 -5.81 -4.76 21.23
CA ALA A 161 -4.56 -4.91 20.49
C ALA A 161 -4.79 -5.39 19.05
N ILE A 162 -5.69 -6.36 18.85
CA ILE A 162 -6.08 -6.87 17.53
C ILE A 162 -6.75 -5.77 16.69
N ASP A 163 -7.68 -4.99 17.28
CA ASP A 163 -8.35 -3.89 16.57
C ASP A 163 -7.34 -2.82 16.15
N ASN A 164 -6.42 -2.44 17.04
CA ASN A 164 -5.36 -1.48 16.73
C ASN A 164 -4.45 -1.97 15.60
N ALA A 165 -4.00 -3.22 15.65
CA ALA A 165 -3.17 -3.81 14.61
C ALA A 165 -3.90 -3.87 13.25
N ARG A 166 -5.18 -4.27 13.24
CA ARG A 166 -6.02 -4.27 12.02
C ARG A 166 -6.20 -2.86 11.43
N GLN A 167 -6.45 -1.87 12.29
CA GLN A 167 -6.59 -0.48 11.83
C GLN A 167 -5.29 0.05 11.25
N TYR A 168 -4.15 -0.27 11.89
CA TYR A 168 -2.85 0.10 11.37
C TYR A 168 -2.57 -0.55 10.01
N GLN A 169 -2.76 -1.86 9.88
CA GLN A 169 -2.59 -2.57 8.59
C GLN A 169 -3.49 -2.00 7.50
N ARG A 170 -4.76 -1.70 7.84
CA ARG A 170 -5.69 -1.09 6.89
C ARG A 170 -5.24 0.31 6.47
N SER A 171 -4.77 1.12 7.42
CA SER A 171 -4.24 2.47 7.14
C SER A 171 -3.00 2.39 6.25
N GLU A 172 -2.09 1.47 6.55
CA GLU A 172 -0.87 1.27 5.76
C GLU A 172 -1.18 0.77 4.34
N PHE A 173 -2.11 -0.18 4.20
CA PHE A 173 -2.58 -0.64 2.89
C PHE A 173 -3.22 0.49 2.08
N LEU A 174 -4.08 1.31 2.71
CA LEU A 174 -4.67 2.48 2.04
C LEU A 174 -3.60 3.50 1.66
N ARG A 175 -2.59 3.72 2.49
CA ARG A 175 -1.44 4.58 2.18
C ARG A 175 -0.68 4.07 0.98
N GLN A 176 -0.36 2.77 0.92
CA GLN A 176 0.32 2.15 -0.21
C GLN A 176 -0.50 2.24 -1.51
N LEU A 177 -1.81 1.96 -1.43
CA LEU A 177 -2.70 2.17 -2.58
C LEU A 177 -2.71 3.63 -3.03
N PHE A 178 -2.79 4.57 -2.09
CA PHE A 178 -2.79 5.98 -2.42
C PHE A 178 -1.49 6.41 -3.10
N GLU A 179 -0.33 5.88 -2.67
CA GLU A 179 0.98 6.12 -3.29
C GLU A 179 1.07 5.60 -4.74
N LEU A 180 0.27 4.60 -5.12
CA LEU A 180 0.18 4.15 -6.53
C LEU A 180 -0.60 5.13 -7.43
N TYR A 181 -1.56 5.87 -6.86
CA TYR A 181 -2.40 6.80 -7.60
C TYR A 181 -1.94 8.26 -7.49
N VAL A 182 -1.21 8.60 -6.44
CA VAL A 182 -0.67 9.94 -6.21
C VAL A 182 0.84 9.82 -6.04
N ASN A 183 1.57 10.63 -6.79
CA ASN A 183 3.03 10.63 -6.73
C ASN A 183 3.54 10.81 -5.30
N LYS A 184 4.42 9.92 -4.86
CA LYS A 184 4.99 9.91 -3.51
C LYS A 184 5.68 11.24 -3.16
N GLN A 185 6.44 11.83 -4.09
CA GLN A 185 7.13 13.10 -3.85
C GLN A 185 6.15 14.25 -3.59
N VAL A 186 5.00 14.23 -4.28
CA VAL A 186 3.91 15.21 -4.05
C VAL A 186 3.26 14.95 -2.69
N THR A 187 2.98 13.69 -2.36
CA THR A 187 2.39 13.32 -1.07
C THR A 187 3.28 13.74 0.09
N ASP A 188 4.58 13.41 0.04
CA ASP A 188 5.54 13.79 1.08
C ASP A 188 5.68 15.31 1.20
N TYR A 189 5.69 16.03 0.06
CA TYR A 189 5.76 17.50 0.02
C TYR A 189 4.53 18.15 0.66
N VAL A 190 3.35 17.62 0.36
CA VAL A 190 2.07 18.08 0.94
C VAL A 190 2.03 17.80 2.43
N LEU A 191 2.34 16.57 2.85
CA LEU A 191 2.32 16.16 4.27
C LEU A 191 3.31 16.95 5.13
N ALA A 192 4.47 17.31 4.57
CA ALA A 192 5.47 18.13 5.27
C ALA A 192 5.06 19.58 5.48
N ARG A 193 4.09 20.10 4.73
CA ARG A 193 3.67 21.51 4.71
C ARG A 193 2.22 21.77 5.08
N SER A 194 1.37 20.72 5.07
CA SER A 194 -0.02 20.85 5.48
C SER A 194 -0.16 20.69 6.99
N ASP A 195 -0.60 21.74 7.68
CA ASP A 195 -1.21 21.61 8.99
C ASP A 195 -2.62 21.06 8.85
N ARG A 196 -3.20 20.50 9.94
CA ARG A 196 -4.56 19.92 9.94
C ARG A 196 -5.65 20.85 9.39
N GLU A 197 -5.38 22.13 9.32
CA GLU A 197 -6.32 23.17 8.88
C GLU A 197 -6.06 23.63 7.43
N THR A 198 -4.86 23.43 6.87
CA THR A 198 -4.48 23.93 5.53
C THR A 198 -4.54 22.81 4.51
N LYS A 199 -5.69 22.65 3.86
CA LYS A 199 -5.88 21.67 2.78
C LYS A 199 -5.24 22.07 1.43
N PHE A 200 -4.95 23.37 1.25
CA PHE A 200 -4.46 23.92 0.00
C PHE A 200 -3.07 24.49 0.19
N LEU A 201 -2.09 23.99 -0.55
CA LEU A 201 -0.80 24.66 -0.65
C LEU A 201 -0.87 25.77 -1.68
N PRO A 202 -0.39 26.99 -1.36
CA PRO A 202 -0.34 28.08 -2.32
C PRO A 202 0.56 27.73 -3.49
N GLY A 203 0.27 28.29 -4.67
CA GLY A 203 1.11 28.13 -5.85
C GLY A 203 2.47 28.84 -5.66
N GLU A 204 3.55 28.12 -5.95
CA GLU A 204 4.91 28.64 -5.90
C GLU A 204 5.50 28.73 -7.32
N ARG A 205 6.24 29.82 -7.62
CA ARG A 205 7.03 29.90 -8.84
C ARG A 205 8.30 29.09 -8.70
N ARG A 206 8.56 28.25 -9.72
CA ARG A 206 9.69 27.34 -9.77
C ARG A 206 10.30 27.33 -11.15
N GLN A 207 11.63 27.36 -11.22
CA GLN A 207 12.35 27.06 -12.45
C GLN A 207 12.54 25.54 -12.53
N VAL A 208 12.08 24.94 -13.62
CA VAL A 208 12.04 23.50 -13.81
C VAL A 208 12.43 23.13 -15.24
N THR A 209 12.77 21.87 -15.45
CA THR A 209 12.76 21.28 -16.79
C THR A 209 11.62 20.29 -16.91
N MET A 210 10.75 20.53 -17.89
CA MET A 210 9.68 19.62 -18.24
C MET A 210 10.19 18.63 -19.29
N LEU A 211 9.84 17.35 -19.11
CA LEU A 211 10.04 16.29 -20.06
C LEU A 211 8.67 15.72 -20.42
N ASN A 212 8.38 15.61 -21.69
CA ASN A 212 7.18 14.91 -22.17
C ASN A 212 7.60 13.83 -23.16
N SER A 213 7.00 12.65 -23.06
CA SER A 213 7.17 11.56 -24.02
C SER A 213 5.86 11.25 -24.74
N ASP A 214 5.93 10.73 -25.97
CA ASP A 214 4.76 10.43 -26.80
C ASP A 214 5.11 9.32 -27.81
N ILE A 215 4.28 8.26 -27.89
CA ILE A 215 4.49 7.15 -28.83
C ILE A 215 3.96 7.55 -30.21
N ALA A 216 4.80 7.47 -31.22
CA ALA A 216 4.39 7.80 -32.58
C ALA A 216 3.39 6.77 -33.13
N GLY A 217 2.27 7.28 -33.65
CA GLY A 217 1.26 6.41 -34.27
C GLY A 217 0.48 5.54 -33.29
N PHE A 218 0.49 5.85 -32.00
CA PHE A 218 -0.19 5.06 -30.97
C PHE A 218 -1.68 4.81 -31.26
N SER A 219 -2.38 5.78 -31.83
CA SER A 219 -3.80 5.59 -32.23
C SER A 219 -4.02 4.43 -33.20
N ALA A 220 -3.09 4.21 -34.13
CA ALA A 220 -3.16 3.06 -35.03
C ALA A 220 -2.76 1.75 -34.34
N LEU A 221 -1.72 1.82 -33.48
CA LEU A 221 -1.26 0.68 -32.69
C LEU A 221 -2.36 0.19 -31.74
N SER A 222 -3.03 1.09 -31.03
CA SER A 222 -4.10 0.77 -30.09
C SER A 222 -5.34 0.16 -30.74
N GLN A 223 -5.63 0.50 -32.01
CA GLN A 223 -6.71 -0.12 -32.79
C GLN A 223 -6.37 -1.52 -33.28
N SER A 224 -5.10 -1.88 -33.36
CA SER A 224 -4.64 -3.20 -33.82
C SER A 224 -4.49 -4.24 -32.75
N MET A 225 -4.60 -3.85 -31.45
CA MET A 225 -4.41 -4.72 -30.29
C MET A 225 -5.72 -4.98 -29.58
N GLU A 226 -5.86 -6.16 -28.99
CA GLU A 226 -6.93 -6.44 -28.04
C GLU A 226 -6.69 -5.65 -26.74
N ALA A 227 -7.79 -5.29 -26.05
CA ALA A 227 -7.74 -4.39 -24.87
C ALA A 227 -6.77 -4.87 -23.79
N GLU A 228 -6.74 -6.16 -23.48
CA GLU A 228 -5.87 -6.75 -22.49
C GLU A 228 -4.38 -6.73 -22.92
N GLU A 229 -4.12 -6.95 -24.20
CA GLU A 229 -2.76 -6.88 -24.77
C GLU A 229 -2.25 -5.44 -24.76
N LEU A 230 -3.08 -4.47 -25.10
CA LEU A 230 -2.75 -3.05 -25.07
C LEU A 230 -2.38 -2.59 -23.65
N VAL A 231 -3.17 -2.99 -22.66
CA VAL A 231 -2.89 -2.64 -21.25
C VAL A 231 -1.58 -3.28 -20.78
N ARG A 232 -1.31 -4.53 -21.13
CA ARG A 232 -0.03 -5.20 -20.78
C ARG A 232 1.15 -4.49 -21.45
N PHE A 233 1.04 -4.16 -22.74
CA PHE A 233 2.07 -3.42 -23.47
C PHE A 233 2.36 -2.06 -22.83
N LEU A 234 1.31 -1.27 -22.52
CA LEU A 234 1.48 0.03 -21.88
C LEU A 234 2.09 -0.08 -20.47
N ASN A 235 1.70 -1.09 -19.71
CA ASN A 235 2.28 -1.29 -18.36
C ASN A 235 3.76 -1.65 -18.43
N ASP A 236 4.20 -2.49 -19.37
CA ASP A 236 5.62 -2.79 -19.57
C ASP A 236 6.39 -1.56 -20.05
N TYR A 237 5.88 -0.86 -21.05
CA TYR A 237 6.45 0.39 -21.55
C TYR A 237 6.59 1.43 -20.44
N PHE A 238 5.52 1.73 -19.69
CA PHE A 238 5.57 2.72 -18.62
C PHE A 238 6.47 2.29 -17.47
N SER A 239 6.53 1.01 -17.13
CA SER A 239 7.42 0.53 -16.07
C SER A 239 8.88 0.89 -16.37
N ARG A 240 9.34 0.60 -17.57
CA ARG A 240 10.71 0.95 -18.03
C ARG A 240 10.96 2.46 -18.07
N MET A 241 9.98 3.22 -18.55
CA MET A 241 10.08 4.70 -18.60
C MET A 241 10.08 5.33 -17.20
N ILE A 242 9.26 4.82 -16.28
CA ILE A 242 9.20 5.25 -14.89
C ILE A 242 10.55 5.05 -14.20
N ASP A 243 11.13 3.85 -14.31
CA ASP A 243 12.42 3.53 -13.70
C ASP A 243 13.52 4.46 -14.21
N ALA A 244 13.61 4.67 -15.52
CA ALA A 244 14.56 5.59 -16.13
C ALA A 244 14.41 7.05 -15.63
N VAL A 245 13.20 7.50 -15.39
CA VAL A 245 12.91 8.85 -14.86
C VAL A 245 13.26 8.97 -13.39
N LEU A 246 12.84 8.01 -12.57
CA LEU A 246 13.03 8.05 -11.12
C LEU A 246 14.51 7.93 -10.73
N GLU A 247 15.31 7.12 -11.42
CA GLU A 247 16.77 7.00 -11.23
C GLU A 247 17.49 8.36 -11.40
N HIS A 248 16.96 9.23 -12.23
CA HIS A 248 17.51 10.57 -12.46
C HIS A 248 16.84 11.68 -11.64
N GLY A 249 15.96 11.31 -10.69
CA GLY A 249 15.30 12.25 -9.78
C GLY A 249 14.15 13.04 -10.41
N GLY A 250 13.59 12.54 -11.52
CA GLY A 250 12.38 13.08 -12.14
C GLY A 250 11.14 12.79 -11.30
N ASN A 251 10.14 13.63 -11.41
CA ASN A 251 8.85 13.48 -10.78
C ASN A 251 7.78 13.36 -11.88
N ILE A 252 7.07 12.24 -11.91
CA ILE A 252 6.01 11.99 -12.89
C ILE A 252 4.77 12.78 -12.45
N ASP A 253 4.39 13.77 -13.25
CA ASP A 253 3.20 14.58 -13.00
C ASP A 253 1.94 13.79 -13.34
N LYS A 254 1.87 13.28 -14.57
CA LYS A 254 0.74 12.46 -15.04
C LYS A 254 1.04 11.68 -16.32
N PHE A 255 0.24 10.66 -16.55
CA PHE A 255 0.15 10.00 -17.85
C PHE A 255 -0.86 10.70 -18.74
N GLN A 256 -0.57 10.82 -20.02
CA GLN A 256 -1.41 11.46 -21.05
C GLN A 256 -1.65 10.50 -22.20
N GLY A 257 -2.52 9.50 -21.95
CA GLY A 257 -2.73 8.41 -22.90
C GLY A 257 -1.51 7.49 -22.98
N ASP A 258 -0.79 7.55 -24.08
CA ASP A 258 0.47 6.85 -24.34
C ASP A 258 1.72 7.67 -24.00
N GLY A 259 1.53 8.89 -23.55
CA GLY A 259 2.59 9.80 -23.14
C GLY A 259 2.72 9.97 -21.65
N MET A 260 3.84 10.52 -21.24
CA MET A 260 4.17 10.79 -19.83
C MET A 260 4.70 12.20 -19.67
N LEU A 261 4.11 12.97 -18.75
CA LEU A 261 4.59 14.30 -18.35
C LEU A 261 5.42 14.18 -17.08
N VAL A 262 6.66 14.64 -17.15
CA VAL A 262 7.64 14.57 -16.09
C VAL A 262 8.20 15.95 -15.79
N VAL A 263 8.50 16.22 -14.52
CA VAL A 263 9.14 17.46 -14.08
C VAL A 263 10.42 17.18 -13.29
N PHE A 264 11.43 17.98 -13.52
CA PHE A 264 12.65 18.03 -12.75
C PHE A 264 12.74 19.41 -12.09
N GLY A 265 12.77 19.46 -10.74
CA GLY A 265 12.80 20.69 -9.95
C GLY A 265 11.49 21.05 -9.24
N ALA A 266 10.49 20.17 -9.29
CA ALA A 266 9.26 20.28 -8.50
C ALA A 266 8.74 18.87 -8.12
N PRO A 267 8.06 18.70 -6.96
CA PRO A 267 7.78 19.72 -5.94
C PRO A 267 9.03 20.17 -5.18
N ASN A 268 10.08 19.33 -5.13
CA ASN A 268 11.35 19.66 -4.48
C ASN A 268 12.28 20.36 -5.48
N PRO A 269 12.97 21.45 -5.07
CA PRO A 269 13.90 22.15 -5.96
C PRO A 269 15.12 21.29 -6.30
N LEU A 270 15.55 21.35 -7.56
CA LEU A 270 16.79 20.76 -8.05
C LEU A 270 17.59 21.85 -8.79
N ILE A 271 18.86 21.99 -8.47
CA ILE A 271 19.75 22.96 -9.15
C ILE A 271 20.11 22.46 -10.55
N ASP A 272 20.29 21.15 -10.68
CA ASP A 272 20.71 20.44 -11.89
C ASP A 272 19.54 19.79 -12.65
N HIS A 273 18.37 20.44 -12.65
CA HIS A 273 17.14 19.92 -13.26
C HIS A 273 17.29 19.62 -14.76
N ALA A 274 17.97 20.46 -15.55
CA ALA A 274 18.12 20.27 -16.99
C ALA A 274 19.12 19.12 -17.33
N PRO A 275 20.31 19.03 -16.73
CA PRO A 275 21.17 17.84 -16.89
C PRO A 275 20.49 16.52 -16.52
N ARG A 276 19.74 16.48 -15.43
CA ARG A 276 19.00 15.29 -15.01
C ARG A 276 17.91 14.92 -15.97
N ALA A 277 17.16 15.89 -16.49
CA ALA A 277 16.13 15.66 -17.50
C ALA A 277 16.73 15.08 -18.79
N LEU A 278 17.90 15.54 -19.20
CA LEU A 278 18.61 15.01 -20.36
C LEU A 278 19.10 13.58 -20.09
N ALA A 279 19.66 13.32 -18.90
CA ALA A 279 20.10 11.97 -18.53
C ALA A 279 18.94 10.98 -18.53
N ALA A 280 17.78 11.37 -17.96
CA ALA A 280 16.57 10.57 -18.03
C ALA A 280 16.10 10.31 -19.47
N ALA A 281 16.11 11.33 -20.34
CA ALA A 281 15.75 11.17 -21.74
C ALA A 281 16.65 10.16 -22.46
N ARG A 282 17.96 10.18 -22.18
CA ARG A 282 18.93 9.18 -22.73
C ARG A 282 18.64 7.79 -22.21
N ALA A 283 18.38 7.63 -20.89
CA ALA A 283 18.01 6.34 -20.32
C ALA A 283 16.72 5.81 -20.92
N MET A 284 15.69 6.65 -21.08
CA MET A 284 14.43 6.27 -21.74
C MET A 284 14.66 5.78 -23.15
N ILE A 285 15.48 6.46 -23.97
CA ILE A 285 15.77 6.01 -25.35
C ILE A 285 16.45 4.64 -25.33
N LYS A 286 17.39 4.40 -24.42
CA LYS A 286 18.04 3.10 -24.28
C LYS A 286 17.06 1.99 -23.94
N GLU A 287 16.11 2.25 -23.03
CA GLU A 287 15.06 1.29 -22.68
C GLU A 287 14.11 1.03 -23.86
N ILE A 288 13.80 2.04 -24.67
CA ILE A 288 12.98 1.90 -25.88
C ILE A 288 13.71 1.05 -26.94
N ASP A 289 15.01 1.27 -27.12
CA ASP A 289 15.79 0.46 -28.05
C ASP A 289 15.84 -1.02 -27.58
N GLY A 290 15.94 -1.28 -26.28
CA GLY A 290 15.82 -2.62 -25.68
C GLY A 290 14.45 -3.25 -25.90
N LEU A 291 13.38 -2.51 -25.65
CA LEU A 291 11.99 -2.97 -25.87
C LEU A 291 11.75 -3.29 -27.37
N ASN A 292 12.26 -2.47 -28.29
CA ASN A 292 12.15 -2.71 -29.72
C ASN A 292 12.87 -4.00 -30.15
N HIS A 293 14.02 -4.31 -29.52
CA HIS A 293 14.69 -5.58 -29.77
C HIS A 293 13.82 -6.79 -29.36
N GLU A 294 13.21 -6.73 -28.18
CA GLU A 294 12.27 -7.76 -27.69
C GLU A 294 11.01 -7.88 -28.58
N LEU A 295 10.45 -6.74 -29.01
CA LEU A 295 9.31 -6.73 -29.94
C LEU A 295 9.65 -7.37 -31.28
N ALA A 296 10.85 -7.08 -31.81
CA ALA A 296 11.32 -7.68 -33.09
C ALA A 296 11.50 -9.20 -32.97
N GLU A 297 12.03 -9.70 -31.82
CA GLU A 297 12.12 -11.15 -31.55
C GLU A 297 10.75 -11.82 -31.49
N MET A 298 9.71 -11.10 -31.03
CA MET A 298 8.32 -11.58 -31.01
C MET A 298 7.59 -11.40 -32.35
N GLY A 299 8.26 -10.85 -33.39
CA GLY A 299 7.64 -10.53 -34.67
C GLY A 299 6.63 -9.38 -34.64
N LYS A 300 6.72 -8.51 -33.60
CA LYS A 300 5.88 -7.33 -33.46
C LYS A 300 6.55 -6.08 -34.03
N PRO A 301 5.78 -5.06 -34.43
CA PRO A 301 6.34 -3.82 -34.96
C PRO A 301 7.08 -3.05 -33.88
N GLU A 302 8.20 -2.40 -34.24
CA GLU A 302 8.92 -1.47 -33.42
C GLU A 302 8.08 -0.23 -33.12
N ILE A 303 8.29 0.37 -31.94
CA ILE A 303 7.71 1.64 -31.57
C ILE A 303 8.73 2.78 -31.69
N SER A 304 8.23 3.96 -32.04
CA SER A 304 9.02 5.18 -32.05
C SER A 304 8.48 6.14 -31.01
N VAL A 305 9.35 6.64 -30.13
CA VAL A 305 8.97 7.58 -29.07
C VAL A 305 9.67 8.90 -29.29
N GLY A 306 8.93 10.01 -29.20
CA GLY A 306 9.51 11.34 -29.16
C GLY A 306 9.54 11.87 -27.74
N ILE A 307 10.63 12.53 -27.38
CA ILE A 307 10.83 13.18 -26.11
C ILE A 307 11.07 14.66 -26.33
N GLY A 308 10.31 15.52 -25.67
CA GLY A 308 10.44 16.96 -25.69
C GLY A 308 10.89 17.52 -24.35
N LEU A 309 11.93 18.35 -24.35
CA LEU A 309 12.45 19.03 -23.16
C LEU A 309 12.27 20.54 -23.28
N ASP A 310 11.67 21.17 -22.27
CA ASP A 310 11.64 22.62 -22.17
C ASP A 310 11.90 23.08 -20.72
N THR A 311 12.74 24.11 -20.57
CA THR A 311 13.18 24.66 -19.30
C THR A 311 12.63 26.07 -19.13
N GLY A 312 12.07 26.34 -17.96
CA GLY A 312 11.57 27.69 -17.63
C GLY A 312 10.74 27.72 -16.36
N ASP A 313 10.11 28.88 -16.13
CA ASP A 313 9.30 29.11 -14.95
C ASP A 313 7.91 28.50 -15.07
N VAL A 314 7.50 27.80 -14.00
CA VAL A 314 6.14 27.28 -13.82
C VAL A 314 5.59 27.72 -12.48
N VAL A 315 4.27 27.69 -12.33
CA VAL A 315 3.59 27.72 -11.03
C VAL A 315 3.26 26.30 -10.65
N ALA A 316 3.83 25.83 -9.55
CA ALA A 316 3.56 24.51 -8.96
C ALA A 316 2.64 24.68 -7.75
N GLY A 317 1.52 23.99 -7.70
CA GLY A 317 0.59 24.11 -6.58
C GLY A 317 -0.69 23.32 -6.77
N HIS A 318 -1.56 23.39 -5.75
CA HIS A 318 -2.87 22.77 -5.80
C HIS A 318 -3.86 23.61 -6.64
N VAL A 319 -4.49 22.93 -7.58
CA VAL A 319 -5.55 23.50 -8.42
C VAL A 319 -6.79 22.62 -8.32
N GLY A 320 -7.95 23.24 -8.17
CA GLY A 320 -9.21 22.52 -8.09
C GLY A 320 -10.17 23.10 -7.06
N SER A 321 -10.96 22.24 -6.47
CA SER A 321 -11.99 22.58 -5.48
C SER A 321 -11.89 21.61 -4.28
N GLU A 322 -12.69 21.88 -3.23
CA GLU A 322 -12.80 20.99 -2.07
C GLU A 322 -13.21 19.54 -2.42
N ARG A 323 -13.82 19.34 -3.59
CA ARG A 323 -14.27 18.01 -4.06
C ARG A 323 -13.22 17.27 -4.90
N ARG A 324 -12.31 18.02 -5.54
CA ARG A 324 -11.24 17.47 -6.37
C ARG A 324 -10.08 18.44 -6.40
N LEU A 325 -8.94 17.99 -5.92
CA LEU A 325 -7.68 18.71 -5.88
C LEU A 325 -6.64 17.94 -6.68
N GLU A 326 -5.84 18.66 -7.45
CA GLU A 326 -4.71 18.13 -8.19
C GLU A 326 -3.50 19.03 -7.93
N PHE A 327 -2.37 18.44 -7.55
CA PHE A 327 -1.11 19.16 -7.58
C PHE A 327 -0.63 19.18 -9.02
N THR A 328 -0.47 20.35 -9.59
CA THR A 328 -0.15 20.47 -11.02
C THR A 328 0.80 21.63 -11.29
N LEU A 329 1.35 21.61 -12.49
CA LEU A 329 2.31 22.57 -12.98
C LEU A 329 1.67 23.40 -14.11
N ILE A 330 1.71 24.71 -13.97
CA ILE A 330 1.14 25.64 -14.97
C ILE A 330 2.24 26.53 -15.50
N GLY A 331 2.50 26.48 -16.79
CA GLY A 331 3.52 27.29 -17.44
C GLY A 331 3.75 26.95 -18.91
N VAL A 332 4.48 27.83 -19.59
CA VAL A 332 4.86 27.62 -21.00
C VAL A 332 5.65 26.35 -21.21
N PRO A 333 6.62 25.97 -20.34
CA PRO A 333 7.40 24.77 -20.49
C PRO A 333 6.58 23.47 -20.57
N VAL A 334 5.46 23.39 -19.86
CA VAL A 334 4.55 22.21 -19.91
C VAL A 334 4.01 21.99 -21.30
N ASN A 335 3.59 23.06 -21.97
CA ASN A 335 3.01 22.98 -23.32
C ASN A 335 4.08 22.74 -24.38
N ASN A 336 5.25 23.41 -24.25
CA ASN A 336 6.33 23.29 -25.22
C ASN A 336 6.93 21.89 -25.21
N SER A 337 7.20 21.30 -24.04
CA SER A 337 7.70 19.93 -23.94
C SER A 337 6.75 18.95 -24.60
N SER A 338 5.42 19.10 -24.39
CA SER A 338 4.40 18.28 -25.04
C SER A 338 4.33 18.49 -26.56
N TYR A 339 4.56 19.72 -27.04
CA TYR A 339 4.63 19.99 -28.47
C TYR A 339 5.88 19.34 -29.10
N LEU A 340 7.05 19.53 -28.48
CA LEU A 340 8.32 19.00 -28.97
C LEU A 340 8.33 17.45 -29.02
N SER A 341 7.69 16.78 -28.07
CA SER A 341 7.60 15.31 -28.07
C SER A 341 6.85 14.73 -29.25
N LYS A 342 6.04 15.52 -29.94
CA LYS A 342 5.22 15.11 -31.12
C LYS A 342 5.86 15.41 -32.45
N VAL A 343 6.96 16.17 -32.46
CA VAL A 343 7.67 16.51 -33.70
C VAL A 343 8.51 15.31 -34.18
N ARG A 344 8.23 14.84 -35.38
CA ARG A 344 8.88 13.68 -35.97
C ARG A 344 9.78 14.09 -37.17
N PRO A 345 10.86 13.37 -37.44
CA PRO A 345 11.26 12.05 -36.93
C PRO A 345 12.20 12.07 -35.70
N ALA A 346 12.42 13.25 -35.08
CA ALA A 346 13.38 13.39 -34.01
C ALA A 346 13.01 12.56 -32.75
N LYS A 347 14.01 11.92 -32.12
CA LYS A 347 13.80 11.15 -30.88
C LYS A 347 13.75 12.06 -29.67
N VAL A 348 14.72 13.00 -29.52
CA VAL A 348 14.80 13.95 -28.37
C VAL A 348 14.99 15.35 -28.92
N LEU A 349 14.05 16.23 -28.64
CA LEU A 349 14.13 17.66 -28.98
C LEU A 349 14.12 18.51 -27.71
N MET A 350 14.84 19.61 -27.75
CA MET A 350 14.91 20.57 -26.66
C MET A 350 14.88 22.02 -27.14
N SER A 351 14.30 22.89 -26.34
CA SER A 351 14.30 24.33 -26.55
C SER A 351 15.69 24.94 -26.32
N ALA A 352 15.88 26.18 -26.80
CA ALA A 352 17.10 26.95 -26.56
C ALA A 352 17.32 27.19 -25.06
N THR A 353 16.27 27.39 -24.26
CA THR A 353 16.37 27.56 -22.80
C THR A 353 16.91 26.28 -22.13
N THR A 354 16.46 25.11 -22.58
CA THR A 354 17.01 23.85 -22.09
C THR A 354 18.48 23.71 -22.51
N ARG A 355 18.81 23.93 -23.78
CA ARG A 355 20.20 23.83 -24.28
C ARG A 355 21.16 24.74 -23.49
N ASN A 356 20.75 25.96 -23.20
CA ASN A 356 21.54 26.93 -22.43
C ASN A 356 21.70 26.55 -20.94
N SER A 357 20.84 25.68 -20.43
CA SER A 357 20.88 25.15 -19.05
C SER A 357 21.72 23.87 -18.95
N LEU A 358 22.25 23.37 -20.05
CA LEU A 358 23.09 22.18 -20.13
C LEU A 358 24.57 22.56 -20.19
N PRO A 359 25.50 21.67 -19.75
CA PRO A 359 26.92 21.81 -19.97
C PRO A 359 27.28 22.01 -21.46
N ALA A 360 28.36 22.73 -21.74
CA ALA A 360 28.76 23.07 -23.10
C ALA A 360 29.23 21.85 -23.93
N ASP A 361 29.70 20.81 -23.26
CA ASP A 361 30.18 19.54 -23.84
C ASP A 361 29.05 18.59 -24.26
N VAL A 362 27.79 18.93 -24.00
CA VAL A 362 26.65 18.14 -24.50
C VAL A 362 26.52 18.37 -26.00
N GLU A 363 26.70 17.28 -26.76
CA GLU A 363 26.57 17.32 -28.21
C GLU A 363 25.10 17.33 -28.65
N VAL A 364 24.73 18.37 -29.40
CA VAL A 364 23.42 18.55 -30.02
C VAL A 364 23.61 19.05 -31.45
N ILE A 365 22.63 18.79 -32.30
CA ILE A 365 22.55 19.37 -33.64
C ILE A 365 21.38 20.35 -33.72
N ASP A 366 21.53 21.36 -34.56
CA ASP A 366 20.45 22.30 -34.84
C ASP A 366 19.30 21.55 -35.53
N TYR A 367 18.11 21.77 -35.04
CA TYR A 367 16.85 21.32 -35.67
C TYR A 367 16.16 22.50 -36.32
N GLU A 368 15.21 22.23 -37.24
CA GLU A 368 14.41 23.31 -37.84
C GLU A 368 13.74 24.16 -36.77
N PRO A 369 13.90 25.52 -36.83
CA PRO A 369 13.29 26.41 -35.85
C PRO A 369 11.76 26.32 -35.87
N LEU A 370 11.15 26.21 -34.69
CA LEU A 370 9.70 26.01 -34.50
C LEU A 370 9.07 27.20 -33.77
N VAL A 371 7.79 27.49 -34.08
CA VAL A 371 6.99 28.44 -33.31
C VAL A 371 6.49 27.70 -32.05
N LEU A 372 7.05 28.04 -30.90
CA LEU A 372 6.65 27.49 -29.62
C LEU A 372 5.45 28.26 -29.05
N LYS A 373 4.73 27.60 -28.12
CA LYS A 373 3.58 28.23 -27.46
C LYS A 373 4.02 29.46 -26.65
N GLY A 374 3.31 30.56 -26.81
CA GLY A 374 3.67 31.84 -26.16
C GLY A 374 4.66 32.70 -26.95
N THR A 375 5.09 32.24 -28.14
CA THR A 375 5.92 33.05 -29.06
C THR A 375 5.22 33.25 -30.41
N THR A 376 5.54 34.34 -31.10
CA THR A 376 5.06 34.61 -32.47
C THR A 376 6.13 34.30 -33.53
N GLU A 377 7.38 34.19 -33.08
CA GLU A 377 8.53 33.94 -33.95
C GLU A 377 9.06 32.52 -33.76
N LYS A 378 9.69 31.97 -34.80
CA LYS A 378 10.37 30.69 -34.74
C LYS A 378 11.53 30.76 -33.73
N GLN A 379 11.57 29.80 -32.82
CA GLN A 379 12.61 29.66 -31.80
C GLN A 379 13.61 28.58 -32.22
N PRO A 380 14.91 28.73 -31.90
CA PRO A 380 15.90 27.69 -32.13
C PRO A 380 15.55 26.40 -31.32
N ILE A 381 15.62 25.31 -32.01
CA ILE A 381 15.40 23.96 -31.44
C ILE A 381 16.64 23.11 -31.67
N TYR A 382 16.96 22.28 -30.71
CA TYR A 382 18.11 21.40 -30.73
C TYR A 382 17.68 19.96 -30.59
N GLN A 383 18.36 19.09 -31.32
CA GLN A 383 18.16 17.64 -31.28
C GLN A 383 19.37 16.99 -30.63
N LEU A 384 19.14 16.08 -29.69
CA LEU A 384 20.21 15.24 -29.14
C LEU A 384 20.74 14.29 -30.22
N THR A 385 22.06 14.18 -30.35
CA THR A 385 22.70 13.23 -31.25
C THR A 385 22.55 11.81 -30.73
N SER A 386 22.19 10.88 -31.63
CA SER A 386 22.13 9.44 -31.33
C SER A 386 23.55 8.92 -31.26
N GLY A 387 24.08 8.62 -30.09
CA GLY A 387 25.40 8.00 -30.03
C GLY A 387 26.23 8.24 -28.75
N GLN A 388 25.74 8.87 -27.71
CA GLN A 388 26.43 8.93 -26.41
C GLN A 388 25.50 8.60 -25.24
#